data_d60e20f7cb252c12063949f0c085b125
#
_entry.id   d60e20f7cb252c12063949f0c085b125
#
_cell.length_a   1.000
_cell.length_b   1.000
_cell.length_c   1.000
_cell.angle_alpha   90.00
_cell.angle_beta   90.00
_cell.angle_gamma   90.00
#
_symmetry.space_group_name_H-M   'P 1'
#
loop_
_entity.id
_entity.type
_entity.pdbx_description
1 polymer ?
#
loop_
_entity_poly.entity_id
_entity_poly.type
_entity_poly.pdbx_seq_one_letter_code
_entity_poly.pdbx_strand_id
1 'polypeptide(L)'
;MKKNKQMKPDNVAKRLWAFFIVLTMCITVQPVVPVKAQEAVQTAARTIYTEFKDGNSTHSGDGSYGNPYNLFEDAYAAAGNGDEISILGSGAFLNAEAAEPFIFDKSVTVNGNGNTFSNRKGGFILNTDVTFKNITLRFSNRLHDAIFANGHKLVLENVTCDSGFRYVDIFGGSLYENGKNMGNHPGSEAQILITGGGTNLGNIYAGSMNGTYDGKTQIVLAHVSGTQNGEIYASGAREPYVNQDDWFSTQEPDPPAADGQYTVSGDVEISLTGSDTKQVYGVSENHAGKTFLTIDTDQSYTGIPGISKVGNLTVKGGGTFAPAALDSCTVRLEGASAIDLSQMETPQVHSIVSADSAGNRLILGKEQTLNVTDTITGALTSVSYTHLRAHETKANL
;
A
#
# COMPACT_ATOMS: atom_id res chain seq x y z
N MET A 1 -43.04 -76.39 -7.73
CA MET A 1 -41.98 -75.74 -8.52
C MET A 1 -42.50 -74.42 -9.08
N LYS A 2 -42.07 -73.26 -8.46
CA LYS A 2 -42.43 -71.96 -8.98
C LYS A 2 -41.26 -71.45 -9.84
N LYS A 3 -41.54 -71.19 -11.12
CA LYS A 3 -40.58 -70.68 -12.12
C LYS A 3 -40.34 -69.18 -11.83
N ASN A 4 -39.14 -68.84 -11.42
CA ASN A 4 -38.68 -67.50 -11.39
C ASN A 4 -38.54 -66.94 -12.81
N LYS A 5 -39.34 -65.94 -13.15
CA LYS A 5 -39.23 -65.17 -14.37
C LYS A 5 -38.17 -64.10 -14.19
N GLN A 6 -36.96 -64.30 -14.70
CA GLN A 6 -35.94 -63.26 -14.80
C GLN A 6 -36.44 -62.18 -15.74
N MET A 7 -36.54 -60.97 -15.24
CA MET A 7 -36.76 -59.76 -16.06
C MET A 7 -35.51 -59.41 -16.86
N LYS A 8 -35.71 -59.25 -18.18
CA LYS A 8 -34.59 -58.80 -19.04
C LYS A 8 -34.09 -57.43 -18.70
N PRO A 9 -32.78 -57.20 -18.70
CA PRO A 9 -32.15 -55.89 -18.23
C PRO A 9 -32.53 -54.67 -19.09
N ASP A 10 -32.98 -54.84 -20.32
CA ASP A 10 -33.33 -53.75 -21.23
C ASP A 10 -34.54 -52.89 -20.81
N ASN A 11 -35.43 -53.46 -20.01
CA ASN A 11 -36.61 -52.71 -19.55
C ASN A 11 -36.35 -51.81 -18.34
N VAL A 12 -35.30 -52.07 -17.59
CA VAL A 12 -34.94 -51.22 -16.42
C VAL A 12 -34.24 -49.94 -16.90
N ALA A 13 -33.35 -50.07 -17.89
CA ALA A 13 -32.65 -48.93 -18.47
C ALA A 13 -33.60 -47.93 -19.16
N LYS A 14 -34.58 -48.42 -19.91
CA LYS A 14 -35.59 -47.57 -20.57
C LYS A 14 -36.52 -46.87 -19.60
N ARG A 15 -36.83 -47.48 -18.46
CA ARG A 15 -37.64 -46.81 -17.40
C ARG A 15 -36.84 -45.79 -16.61
N LEU A 16 -35.55 -45.99 -16.39
CA LEU A 16 -34.66 -44.99 -15.78
C LEU A 16 -34.48 -43.78 -16.70
N TRP A 17 -34.31 -43.96 -18.01
CA TRP A 17 -34.21 -42.85 -18.96
C TRP A 17 -35.50 -42.04 -19.08
N ALA A 18 -36.67 -42.68 -19.03
CA ALA A 18 -37.94 -41.96 -19.02
C ALA A 18 -38.14 -41.13 -17.73
N PHE A 19 -37.64 -41.61 -16.59
CA PHE A 19 -37.72 -40.89 -15.34
C PHE A 19 -36.76 -39.68 -15.32
N PHE A 20 -35.58 -39.83 -15.95
CA PHE A 20 -34.62 -38.73 -16.07
C PHE A 20 -35.12 -37.61 -17.00
N ILE A 21 -35.78 -37.95 -18.11
CA ILE A 21 -36.35 -36.96 -19.04
C ILE A 21 -37.54 -36.22 -18.42
N VAL A 22 -38.37 -36.90 -17.63
CA VAL A 22 -39.48 -36.24 -16.93
C VAL A 22 -38.99 -35.36 -15.76
N LEU A 23 -37.91 -35.74 -15.09
CA LEU A 23 -37.31 -34.90 -14.01
C LEU A 23 -36.61 -33.66 -14.56
N THR A 24 -36.04 -33.75 -15.78
CA THR A 24 -35.37 -32.60 -16.43
C THR A 24 -36.39 -31.63 -17.06
N MET A 25 -37.61 -32.08 -17.36
CA MET A 25 -38.68 -31.20 -17.88
C MET A 25 -39.53 -30.54 -16.79
N CYS A 26 -39.41 -30.96 -15.53
CA CYS A 26 -40.08 -30.31 -14.39
C CYS A 26 -39.27 -29.24 -13.72
N ILE A 27 -38.08 -28.90 -14.21
CA ILE A 27 -37.46 -27.61 -13.87
C ILE A 27 -38.22 -26.58 -14.68
N THR A 28 -39.33 -26.10 -14.12
CA THR A 28 -40.01 -24.92 -14.60
C THR A 28 -38.98 -23.79 -14.62
N VAL A 29 -38.60 -23.38 -15.83
CA VAL A 29 -37.94 -22.09 -16.03
C VAL A 29 -38.94 -21.06 -15.51
N GLN A 30 -38.80 -20.69 -14.24
CA GLN A 30 -39.45 -19.51 -13.77
C GLN A 30 -38.91 -18.39 -14.65
N PRO A 31 -39.76 -17.56 -15.25
CA PRO A 31 -39.27 -16.35 -15.92
C PRO A 31 -38.41 -15.63 -14.89
N VAL A 32 -37.11 -15.54 -15.16
CA VAL A 32 -36.25 -14.62 -14.46
C VAL A 32 -36.84 -13.25 -14.78
N VAL A 33 -37.70 -12.77 -13.89
CA VAL A 33 -38.08 -11.36 -13.88
C VAL A 33 -36.74 -10.66 -13.75
N PRO A 34 -36.31 -9.87 -14.73
CA PRO A 34 -35.09 -9.10 -14.55
C PRO A 34 -35.38 -8.25 -13.32
N VAL A 35 -34.74 -8.60 -12.19
CA VAL A 35 -34.58 -7.66 -11.10
C VAL A 35 -33.86 -6.51 -11.80
N LYS A 36 -34.58 -5.44 -12.14
CA LYS A 36 -33.95 -4.17 -12.48
C LYS A 36 -33.02 -3.96 -11.31
N ALA A 37 -31.71 -4.15 -11.55
CA ALA A 37 -30.73 -3.63 -10.64
C ALA A 37 -31.18 -2.18 -10.45
N GLN A 38 -31.65 -1.89 -9.25
CA GLN A 38 -31.98 -0.54 -8.87
C GLN A 38 -30.62 0.13 -8.98
N GLU A 39 -30.38 0.80 -10.11
CA GLU A 39 -29.21 1.65 -10.27
C GLU A 39 -29.26 2.52 -9.03
N ALA A 40 -28.32 2.27 -8.12
CA ALA A 40 -28.13 3.14 -6.99
C ALA A 40 -27.97 4.52 -7.62
N VAL A 41 -28.96 5.37 -7.43
CA VAL A 41 -28.90 6.75 -7.88
C VAL A 41 -27.66 7.29 -7.20
N GLN A 42 -26.56 7.34 -7.93
CA GLN A 42 -25.33 7.91 -7.45
C GLN A 42 -25.63 9.41 -7.32
N THR A 43 -26.03 9.80 -6.12
CA THR A 43 -26.25 11.20 -5.78
C THR A 43 -24.92 11.89 -6.07
N ALA A 44 -24.94 12.99 -6.81
CA ALA A 44 -23.75 13.77 -7.10
C ALA A 44 -23.02 14.04 -5.78
N ALA A 45 -21.69 13.84 -5.79
CA ALA A 45 -20.85 14.09 -4.63
C ALA A 45 -21.10 15.52 -4.10
N ARG A 46 -21.40 15.64 -2.82
CA ARG A 46 -21.64 16.92 -2.17
C ARG A 46 -20.35 17.40 -1.53
N THR A 47 -20.21 18.70 -1.39
CA THR A 47 -19.18 19.31 -0.55
C THR A 47 -19.80 19.75 0.77
N ILE A 48 -19.24 19.27 1.87
CA ILE A 48 -19.63 19.60 3.24
C ILE A 48 -18.49 20.39 3.86
N TYR A 49 -18.80 21.52 4.45
CA TYR A 49 -17.78 22.43 4.96
C TYR A 49 -17.67 22.31 6.48
N THR A 50 -16.42 22.35 6.96
CA THR A 50 -16.09 22.41 8.38
C THR A 50 -15.04 23.48 8.63
N GLU A 51 -15.18 24.22 9.73
CA GLU A 51 -14.24 25.26 10.15
C GLU A 51 -14.10 25.22 11.66
N PHE A 52 -12.92 24.89 12.15
CA PHE A 52 -12.67 24.95 13.58
C PHE A 52 -12.62 26.42 14.04
N LYS A 53 -13.49 26.78 14.99
CA LYS A 53 -13.48 28.09 15.64
C LYS A 53 -12.97 27.93 17.07
N ASP A 54 -11.84 28.57 17.36
CA ASP A 54 -11.18 28.47 18.66
C ASP A 54 -12.15 28.64 19.83
N GLY A 55 -12.06 27.73 20.80
CA GLY A 55 -12.83 27.73 22.03
C GLY A 55 -14.27 27.27 21.93
N ASN A 56 -14.74 26.88 20.75
CA ASN A 56 -16.10 26.41 20.58
C ASN A 56 -16.14 24.91 20.23
N SER A 57 -16.27 24.08 21.25
CA SER A 57 -16.51 22.64 21.13
C SER A 57 -17.99 22.27 20.94
N THR A 58 -18.86 23.26 20.67
CA THR A 58 -20.29 23.02 20.52
C THR A 58 -20.62 22.57 19.10
N HIS A 59 -21.52 21.60 19.00
CA HIS A 59 -22.10 21.19 17.73
C HIS A 59 -22.89 22.34 17.11
N SER A 60 -22.43 22.87 16.00
CA SER A 60 -23.06 23.98 15.30
C SER A 60 -22.74 23.97 13.82
N GLY A 61 -23.53 24.70 13.03
CA GLY A 61 -23.43 24.74 11.59
C GLY A 61 -24.39 23.76 10.91
N ASP A 62 -24.51 23.90 9.59
CA ASP A 62 -25.31 23.01 8.73
C ASP A 62 -24.49 22.41 7.58
N GLY A 63 -23.18 22.65 7.57
CA GLY A 63 -22.24 22.15 6.59
C GLY A 63 -22.24 22.92 5.27
N SER A 64 -22.99 24.02 5.15
CA SER A 64 -22.87 24.92 4.01
C SER A 64 -21.60 25.78 4.11
N TYR A 65 -21.17 26.37 2.98
CA TYR A 65 -20.02 27.29 2.96
C TYR A 65 -20.20 28.48 3.90
N GLY A 66 -21.44 29.02 3.97
CA GLY A 66 -21.77 30.18 4.81
C GLY A 66 -22.01 29.84 6.29
N ASN A 67 -22.19 28.57 6.60
CA ASN A 67 -22.44 28.08 7.96
C ASN A 67 -21.80 26.68 8.16
N PRO A 68 -20.45 26.58 8.10
CA PRO A 68 -19.73 25.32 8.19
C PRO A 68 -19.93 24.67 9.57
N TYR A 69 -19.81 23.35 9.61
CA TYR A 69 -19.77 22.64 10.90
C TYR A 69 -18.54 23.05 11.71
N ASN A 70 -18.70 23.16 13.00
CA ASN A 70 -17.63 23.51 13.93
C ASN A 70 -16.69 22.34 14.22
N LEU A 71 -17.22 21.12 14.14
CA LEU A 71 -16.49 19.89 14.43
C LEU A 71 -16.41 19.04 13.17
N PHE A 72 -15.26 18.40 12.98
CA PHE A 72 -15.07 17.47 11.87
C PHE A 72 -16.03 16.27 11.98
N GLU A 73 -16.27 15.79 13.21
CA GLU A 73 -17.19 14.69 13.47
C GLU A 73 -18.60 14.97 12.95
N ASP A 74 -19.10 16.20 13.07
CA ASP A 74 -20.41 16.58 12.56
C ASP A 74 -20.42 16.60 11.03
N ALA A 75 -19.38 17.16 10.40
CA ALA A 75 -19.21 17.13 8.96
C ALA A 75 -19.13 15.68 8.45
N TYR A 76 -18.37 14.84 9.14
CA TYR A 76 -18.23 13.43 8.80
C TYR A 76 -19.55 12.67 9.00
N ALA A 77 -20.28 12.94 10.09
CA ALA A 77 -21.60 12.34 10.33
C ALA A 77 -22.60 12.69 9.23
N ALA A 78 -22.58 13.94 8.74
CA ALA A 78 -23.44 14.43 7.66
C ALA A 78 -23.03 13.93 6.26
N ALA A 79 -21.77 13.52 6.09
CA ALA A 79 -21.24 13.03 4.82
C ALA A 79 -21.81 11.66 4.46
N GLY A 80 -22.01 11.41 3.18
CA GLY A 80 -22.26 10.11 2.58
C GLY A 80 -21.01 9.61 1.84
N ASN A 81 -21.09 8.37 1.34
CA ASN A 81 -20.02 7.82 0.50
C ASN A 81 -19.86 8.65 -0.78
N GLY A 82 -18.61 9.00 -1.09
CA GLY A 82 -18.26 9.83 -2.24
C GLY A 82 -18.30 11.34 -1.99
N ASP A 83 -18.77 11.81 -0.83
CA ASP A 83 -18.79 13.23 -0.51
C ASP A 83 -17.38 13.78 -0.22
N GLU A 84 -17.20 15.09 -0.41
CA GLU A 84 -16.01 15.83 0.00
C GLU A 84 -16.28 16.61 1.28
N ILE A 85 -15.39 16.49 2.28
CA ILE A 85 -15.35 17.32 3.46
C ILE A 85 -14.26 18.37 3.25
N SER A 86 -14.66 19.63 3.15
CA SER A 86 -13.79 20.78 2.86
C SER A 86 -13.50 21.57 4.13
N ILE A 87 -12.22 21.68 4.49
CA ILE A 87 -11.76 22.35 5.71
C ILE A 87 -11.44 23.80 5.38
N LEU A 88 -12.13 24.75 6.01
CA LEU A 88 -12.00 26.19 5.73
C LEU A 88 -10.99 26.92 6.62
N GLY A 89 -10.46 26.28 7.67
CA GLY A 89 -9.48 26.88 8.58
C GLY A 89 -8.63 25.86 9.29
N SER A 90 -7.49 26.25 9.82
CA SER A 90 -6.60 25.38 10.57
C SER A 90 -7.04 25.22 12.03
N GLY A 91 -6.89 24.02 12.59
CA GLY A 91 -7.21 23.82 13.99
C GLY A 91 -7.27 22.35 14.44
N ALA A 92 -7.71 22.14 15.67
CA ALA A 92 -7.90 20.84 16.26
C ALA A 92 -9.34 20.36 15.98
N PHE A 93 -9.49 19.54 14.95
CA PHE A 93 -10.80 19.08 14.49
C PHE A 93 -11.29 17.82 15.20
N LEU A 94 -10.38 17.04 15.77
CA LEU A 94 -10.71 15.86 16.55
C LEU A 94 -10.13 16.02 17.95
N ASN A 95 -11.03 16.18 18.91
CA ASN A 95 -10.69 16.21 20.34
C ASN A 95 -10.91 14.83 20.94
N ALA A 96 -9.96 14.36 21.71
CA ALA A 96 -10.11 13.13 22.47
C ALA A 96 -10.10 13.37 23.95
N GLU A 97 -11.02 12.74 24.63
CA GLU A 97 -10.89 12.41 26.05
C GLU A 97 -10.13 11.09 26.24
N ALA A 98 -10.09 10.25 25.19
CA ALA A 98 -9.36 8.98 25.15
C ALA A 98 -8.53 8.88 23.85
N ALA A 99 -7.39 8.21 23.96
CA ALA A 99 -6.43 8.00 22.84
C ALA A 99 -6.91 6.89 21.88
N GLU A 100 -8.14 6.97 21.42
CA GLU A 100 -8.68 5.99 20.47
C GLU A 100 -8.54 6.50 19.03
N PRO A 101 -8.13 5.64 18.07
CA PRO A 101 -8.08 6.01 16.66
C PRO A 101 -9.45 6.45 16.13
N PHE A 102 -9.45 7.41 15.19
CA PHE A 102 -10.65 7.76 14.46
C PHE A 102 -10.88 6.77 13.33
N ILE A 103 -12.09 6.18 13.28
CA ILE A 103 -12.45 5.17 12.29
C ILE A 103 -13.20 5.81 11.14
N PHE A 104 -12.68 5.67 9.93
CA PHE A 104 -13.36 6.04 8.69
C PHE A 104 -14.17 4.85 8.17
N ASP A 105 -15.49 4.92 8.29
CA ASP A 105 -16.45 3.93 7.80
C ASP A 105 -17.24 4.39 6.55
N LYS A 106 -16.93 5.60 6.08
CA LYS A 106 -17.49 6.20 4.86
C LYS A 106 -16.38 6.58 3.90
N SER A 107 -16.57 6.26 2.63
CA SER A 107 -15.65 6.67 1.56
C SER A 107 -15.82 8.17 1.30
N VAL A 108 -14.86 8.95 1.79
CA VAL A 108 -14.89 10.41 1.69
C VAL A 108 -13.57 10.95 1.18
N THR A 109 -13.63 12.16 0.60
CA THR A 109 -12.46 12.98 0.35
C THR A 109 -12.37 14.08 1.41
N VAL A 110 -11.26 14.14 2.14
CA VAL A 110 -10.96 15.24 3.08
C VAL A 110 -10.03 16.23 2.39
N ASN A 111 -10.55 17.39 2.04
CA ASN A 111 -9.80 18.45 1.38
C ASN A 111 -9.43 19.54 2.38
N GLY A 112 -8.14 19.66 2.67
CA GLY A 112 -7.63 20.65 3.61
C GLY A 112 -7.61 22.08 3.08
N ASN A 113 -7.66 22.30 1.76
CA ASN A 113 -7.47 23.61 1.13
C ASN A 113 -6.19 24.33 1.59
N GLY A 114 -5.13 23.58 1.90
CA GLY A 114 -3.88 24.10 2.45
C GLY A 114 -3.88 24.32 3.95
N ASN A 115 -4.95 23.99 4.66
CA ASN A 115 -5.05 24.15 6.11
C ASN A 115 -4.46 22.95 6.86
N THR A 116 -4.23 23.16 8.16
CA THR A 116 -3.79 22.12 9.08
C THR A 116 -4.98 21.43 9.76
N PHE A 117 -5.00 20.11 9.69
CA PHE A 117 -5.94 19.27 10.39
C PHE A 117 -5.25 18.59 11.58
N SER A 118 -5.55 19.07 12.77
CA SER A 118 -4.98 18.51 14.00
C SER A 118 -5.88 17.41 14.56
N ASN A 119 -5.33 16.19 14.57
CA ASN A 119 -5.94 15.04 15.21
C ASN A 119 -5.37 14.85 16.61
N ARG A 120 -6.23 14.78 17.61
CA ARG A 120 -5.85 14.52 19.01
C ARG A 120 -6.36 13.16 19.51
N LYS A 121 -6.98 12.37 18.66
CA LYS A 121 -7.55 11.06 19.03
C LYS A 121 -6.57 9.89 18.93
N GLY A 122 -5.43 10.07 18.36
CA GLY A 122 -4.54 9.00 17.93
C GLY A 122 -4.63 8.83 16.42
N GLY A 123 -4.36 7.65 15.90
CA GLY A 123 -4.31 7.38 14.47
C GLY A 123 -5.64 7.45 13.74
N PHE A 124 -5.58 7.19 12.45
CA PHE A 124 -6.75 6.93 11.61
C PHE A 124 -6.79 5.46 11.22
N ILE A 125 -7.95 4.83 11.32
CA ILE A 125 -8.19 3.47 10.79
C ILE A 125 -9.24 3.56 9.71
N LEU A 126 -8.95 3.00 8.53
CA LEU A 126 -9.85 2.97 7.41
C LEU A 126 -10.64 1.65 7.40
N ASN A 127 -11.96 1.73 7.31
CA ASN A 127 -12.85 0.61 7.01
C ASN A 127 -13.45 0.74 5.60
N THR A 128 -12.94 1.67 4.81
CA THR A 128 -13.31 1.96 3.43
C THR A 128 -12.24 2.82 2.79
N ASP A 129 -12.37 3.13 1.50
CA ASP A 129 -11.43 3.98 0.78
C ASP A 129 -11.54 5.44 1.20
N VAL A 130 -10.40 6.10 1.47
CA VAL A 130 -10.35 7.50 1.90
C VAL A 130 -9.27 8.25 1.14
N THR A 131 -9.58 9.48 0.77
CA THR A 131 -8.64 10.42 0.16
C THR A 131 -8.43 11.63 1.07
N PHE A 132 -7.16 11.94 1.35
CA PHE A 132 -6.76 13.24 1.91
C PHE A 132 -6.06 14.04 0.83
N LYS A 133 -6.43 15.31 0.66
CA LYS A 133 -5.78 16.17 -0.33
C LYS A 133 -5.54 17.59 0.18
N ASN A 134 -4.45 18.20 -0.28
CA ASN A 134 -4.08 19.59 0.00
C ASN A 134 -4.15 19.93 1.49
N ILE A 135 -3.55 19.12 2.35
CA ILE A 135 -3.73 19.18 3.80
C ILE A 135 -2.41 18.97 4.53
N THR A 136 -2.25 19.70 5.64
CA THR A 136 -1.20 19.38 6.62
C THR A 136 -1.81 18.60 7.77
N LEU A 137 -1.38 17.35 7.95
CA LEU A 137 -1.81 16.51 9.06
C LEU A 137 -0.91 16.76 10.28
N ARG A 138 -1.54 16.95 11.43
CA ARG A 138 -0.87 17.06 12.72
C ARG A 138 -1.49 16.07 13.69
N PHE A 139 -0.69 15.15 14.18
CA PHE A 139 -1.08 14.24 15.24
C PHE A 139 -0.46 14.73 16.55
N SER A 140 -1.22 14.74 17.61
CA SER A 140 -0.79 15.27 18.91
C SER A 140 -0.90 14.28 20.05
N ASN A 141 -1.45 13.12 19.79
CA ASN A 141 -1.44 12.00 20.71
C ASN A 141 -0.30 11.05 20.32
N ARG A 142 0.51 10.65 21.26
CA ARG A 142 1.72 9.84 21.02
C ARG A 142 1.45 8.35 20.93
N LEU A 143 0.27 7.92 21.31
CA LEU A 143 -0.17 6.55 21.14
C LEU A 143 -0.85 6.43 19.78
N HIS A 144 -0.34 5.54 18.92
CA HIS A 144 -0.92 5.20 17.63
C HIS A 144 -1.00 6.35 16.60
N ASP A 145 -0.06 7.30 16.63
CA ASP A 145 0.02 8.40 15.66
C ASP A 145 0.38 7.90 14.27
N ALA A 146 -0.53 7.17 13.63
CA ALA A 146 -0.34 6.55 12.32
C ALA A 146 -1.65 6.55 11.51
N ILE A 147 -1.53 6.27 10.22
CA ILE A 147 -2.68 6.02 9.35
C ILE A 147 -2.67 4.55 8.95
N PHE A 148 -3.73 3.83 9.29
CA PHE A 148 -3.91 2.43 8.99
C PHE A 148 -4.92 2.28 7.85
N ALA A 149 -4.44 1.89 6.66
CA ALA A 149 -5.30 1.64 5.50
C ALA A 149 -6.22 0.43 5.72
N ASN A 150 -5.87 -0.47 6.65
CA ASN A 150 -6.67 -1.64 7.05
C ASN A 150 -7.14 -2.47 5.85
N GLY A 151 -6.31 -2.58 4.81
CA GLY A 151 -6.65 -3.31 3.60
C GLY A 151 -7.54 -2.56 2.61
N HIS A 152 -7.70 -1.26 2.77
CA HIS A 152 -8.43 -0.37 1.87
C HIS A 152 -7.50 0.58 1.13
N LYS A 153 -8.07 1.41 0.25
CA LYS A 153 -7.34 2.41 -0.50
C LYS A 153 -7.20 3.70 0.30
N LEU A 154 -5.96 4.09 0.55
CA LEU A 154 -5.56 5.39 1.08
C LEU A 154 -4.93 6.22 -0.04
N VAL A 155 -5.47 7.40 -0.32
CA VAL A 155 -4.89 8.37 -1.24
C VAL A 155 -4.43 9.59 -0.45
N LEU A 156 -3.17 9.96 -0.60
CA LEU A 156 -2.57 11.18 -0.06
C LEU A 156 -2.09 12.05 -1.22
N GLU A 157 -2.84 13.11 -1.53
CA GLU A 157 -2.54 14.04 -2.63
C GLU A 157 -2.11 15.40 -2.08
N ASN A 158 -0.85 15.80 -2.27
CA ASN A 158 -0.28 17.01 -1.68
C ASN A 158 -0.49 17.08 -0.16
N VAL A 159 -0.28 15.97 0.52
CA VAL A 159 -0.37 15.86 1.97
C VAL A 159 1.01 16.07 2.59
N THR A 160 1.09 16.88 3.62
CA THR A 160 2.28 17.06 4.46
C THR A 160 1.97 16.71 5.89
N CYS A 161 3.00 16.42 6.69
CA CYS A 161 2.84 16.24 8.13
C CYS A 161 3.56 17.35 8.88
N ASP A 162 2.96 17.82 9.96
CA ASP A 162 3.58 18.85 10.79
C ASP A 162 4.68 18.24 11.67
N SER A 163 5.91 18.67 11.45
CA SER A 163 7.10 18.16 12.13
C SER A 163 7.19 18.50 13.63
N GLY A 164 6.19 19.18 14.17
CA GLY A 164 6.27 19.70 15.54
C GLY A 164 6.35 18.64 16.64
N PHE A 165 5.98 17.38 16.34
CA PHE A 165 5.95 16.33 17.36
C PHE A 165 6.44 14.96 16.89
N ARG A 166 5.97 14.42 15.76
CA ARG A 166 6.42 13.15 15.17
C ARG A 166 6.03 13.06 13.70
N TYR A 167 6.77 12.22 12.99
CA TYR A 167 6.37 11.76 11.67
C TYR A 167 5.14 10.87 11.78
N VAL A 168 4.28 10.91 10.77
CA VAL A 168 3.09 10.06 10.70
C VAL A 168 3.43 8.83 9.88
N ASP A 169 3.48 7.68 10.53
CA ASP A 169 3.67 6.40 9.88
C ASP A 169 2.39 5.95 9.15
N ILE A 170 2.56 5.15 8.09
CA ILE A 170 1.45 4.64 7.28
C ILE A 170 1.54 3.12 7.23
N PHE A 171 0.43 2.45 7.49
CA PHE A 171 0.31 1.00 7.47
C PHE A 171 -0.71 0.53 6.43
N GLY A 172 -0.36 -0.46 5.60
CA GLY A 172 -1.31 -1.11 4.70
C GLY A 172 -2.35 -1.94 5.44
N GLY A 173 -1.93 -2.62 6.50
CA GLY A 173 -2.82 -3.33 7.41
C GLY A 173 -3.42 -2.43 8.49
N SER A 174 -3.75 -3.03 9.63
CA SER A 174 -4.43 -2.37 10.75
C SER A 174 -3.57 -2.29 12.02
N LEU A 175 -4.09 -1.59 13.00
CA LEU A 175 -3.64 -1.65 14.38
C LEU A 175 -4.22 -2.90 15.05
N TYR A 176 -3.37 -3.64 15.76
CA TYR A 176 -3.80 -4.74 16.62
C TYR A 176 -3.51 -4.40 18.07
N GLU A 177 -4.52 -4.55 18.92
CA GLU A 177 -4.40 -4.47 20.37
C GLU A 177 -4.83 -5.79 20.99
N ASN A 178 -4.00 -6.35 21.86
CA ASN A 178 -4.26 -7.64 22.52
C ASN A 178 -4.64 -8.75 21.51
N GLY A 179 -4.03 -8.74 20.32
CA GLY A 179 -4.31 -9.71 19.25
C GLY A 179 -5.60 -9.49 18.48
N LYS A 180 -6.33 -8.39 18.75
CA LYS A 180 -7.58 -8.04 18.06
C LYS A 180 -7.33 -6.89 17.11
N ASN A 181 -7.80 -7.03 15.86
CA ASN A 181 -7.82 -5.94 14.89
C ASN A 181 -8.80 -4.85 15.35
N MET A 182 -8.31 -3.62 15.43
CA MET A 182 -9.11 -2.46 15.85
C MET A 182 -9.99 -1.91 14.72
N GLY A 183 -9.69 -2.25 13.46
CA GLY A 183 -10.56 -1.99 12.31
C GLY A 183 -11.71 -3.00 12.24
N ASN A 184 -12.93 -2.55 12.07
CA ASN A 184 -14.10 -3.46 12.04
C ASN A 184 -14.29 -4.19 10.72
N HIS A 185 -13.78 -3.63 9.62
CA HIS A 185 -13.95 -4.13 8.25
C HIS A 185 -12.61 -4.16 7.52
N PRO A 186 -11.73 -5.15 7.82
CA PRO A 186 -10.46 -5.26 7.12
C PRO A 186 -10.69 -5.65 5.66
N GLY A 187 -10.05 -4.93 4.74
CA GLY A 187 -9.95 -5.31 3.34
C GLY A 187 -8.83 -6.32 3.11
N SER A 188 -8.81 -6.91 1.92
CA SER A 188 -7.79 -7.89 1.53
C SER A 188 -6.71 -7.33 0.60
N GLU A 189 -6.84 -6.07 0.18
CA GLU A 189 -5.90 -5.43 -0.74
C GLU A 189 -5.74 -3.95 -0.37
N ALA A 190 -4.65 -3.66 0.35
CA ALA A 190 -4.30 -2.30 0.71
C ALA A 190 -3.67 -1.58 -0.48
N GLN A 191 -4.10 -0.34 -0.74
CA GLN A 191 -3.49 0.54 -1.72
C GLN A 191 -3.10 1.85 -1.05
N ILE A 192 -1.81 2.13 -0.96
CA ILE A 192 -1.27 3.39 -0.44
C ILE A 192 -0.74 4.19 -1.63
N LEU A 193 -1.45 5.24 -2.02
CA LEU A 193 -1.10 6.11 -3.13
C LEU A 193 -0.75 7.49 -2.61
N ILE A 194 0.49 7.90 -2.78
CA ILE A 194 1.00 9.21 -2.34
C ILE A 194 1.49 9.97 -3.56
N THR A 195 0.89 11.13 -3.82
CA THR A 195 1.22 11.96 -4.98
C THR A 195 1.48 13.41 -4.57
N GLY A 196 2.68 13.91 -4.90
CA GLY A 196 3.11 15.23 -4.45
C GLY A 196 3.23 15.33 -2.92
N GLY A 197 3.63 16.47 -2.40
CA GLY A 197 3.77 16.66 -0.95
C GLY A 197 4.74 15.67 -0.30
N GLY A 198 4.33 15.03 0.77
CA GLY A 198 5.07 13.98 1.48
C GLY A 198 6.09 14.49 2.51
N THR A 199 6.21 15.79 2.70
CA THR A 199 7.12 16.35 3.68
C THR A 199 6.75 15.87 5.09
N ASN A 200 7.74 15.36 5.82
CA ASN A 200 7.59 14.80 7.16
C ASN A 200 6.63 13.59 7.30
N LEU A 201 6.37 12.85 6.23
CA LEU A 201 5.82 11.52 6.36
C LEU A 201 6.84 10.61 7.06
N GLY A 202 6.36 9.74 7.92
CA GLY A 202 7.14 8.70 8.59
C GLY A 202 7.40 7.50 7.69
N ASN A 203 7.58 6.35 8.30
CA ASN A 203 7.77 5.10 7.58
C ASN A 203 6.47 4.61 6.96
N ILE A 204 6.60 3.84 5.87
CA ILE A 204 5.48 3.18 5.21
C ILE A 204 5.66 1.68 5.36
N TYR A 205 4.70 1.04 6.00
CA TYR A 205 4.68 -0.40 6.24
C TYR A 205 3.57 -1.04 5.40
N ALA A 206 3.91 -2.07 4.66
CA ALA A 206 2.90 -2.82 3.90
C ALA A 206 1.94 -3.61 4.79
N GLY A 207 2.38 -4.00 5.98
CA GLY A 207 1.62 -4.79 6.94
C GLY A 207 0.91 -3.99 8.02
N SER A 208 0.64 -4.65 9.13
CA SER A 208 -0.06 -4.12 10.29
C SER A 208 0.90 -3.70 11.40
N MET A 209 0.42 -2.89 12.33
CA MET A 209 1.06 -2.67 13.62
C MET A 209 0.61 -3.74 14.60
N ASN A 210 1.55 -4.41 15.27
CA ASN A 210 1.33 -5.45 16.30
C ASN A 210 0.56 -6.69 15.82
N GLY A 211 0.48 -6.95 14.51
CA GLY A 211 -0.23 -8.11 13.97
C GLY A 211 0.10 -8.46 12.54
N THR A 212 -0.39 -9.59 12.09
CA THR A 212 -0.26 -10.05 10.70
C THR A 212 -1.34 -9.41 9.84
N TYR A 213 -0.96 -8.97 8.63
CA TYR A 213 -1.92 -8.55 7.62
C TYR A 213 -2.14 -9.69 6.61
N ASP A 214 -3.39 -10.15 6.53
CA ASP A 214 -3.78 -11.22 5.61
C ASP A 214 -4.33 -10.61 4.31
N GLY A 215 -3.42 -10.19 3.43
CA GLY A 215 -3.77 -9.54 2.17
C GLY A 215 -2.57 -9.15 1.35
N LYS A 216 -2.81 -8.38 0.30
CA LYS A 216 -1.80 -7.78 -0.57
C LYS A 216 -1.67 -6.30 -0.26
N THR A 217 -0.50 -5.72 -0.55
CA THR A 217 -0.30 -4.28 -0.43
C THR A 217 0.36 -3.71 -1.67
N GLN A 218 -0.21 -2.64 -2.20
CA GLN A 218 0.38 -1.80 -3.22
C GLN A 218 0.77 -0.45 -2.62
N ILE A 219 2.02 -0.05 -2.80
CA ILE A 219 2.55 1.26 -2.37
C ILE A 219 3.01 2.00 -3.62
N VAL A 220 2.42 3.14 -3.91
CA VAL A 220 2.76 3.99 -5.04
C VAL A 220 3.13 5.38 -4.54
N LEU A 221 4.37 5.78 -4.77
CA LEU A 221 4.86 7.13 -4.51
C LEU A 221 5.18 7.80 -5.85
N ALA A 222 4.51 8.91 -6.13
CA ALA A 222 4.74 9.69 -7.34
C ALA A 222 5.00 11.16 -6.99
N HIS A 223 6.19 11.66 -7.36
CA HIS A 223 6.62 13.04 -7.14
C HIS A 223 6.52 13.49 -5.67
N VAL A 224 6.80 12.56 -4.75
CA VAL A 224 6.88 12.84 -3.32
C VAL A 224 8.23 13.48 -3.08
N SER A 225 8.22 14.78 -2.75
CA SER A 225 9.42 15.57 -2.54
C SER A 225 9.58 15.96 -1.08
N GLY A 226 10.81 16.07 -0.66
CA GLY A 226 11.16 16.49 0.66
C GLY A 226 12.12 15.51 1.31
N THR A 227 12.82 15.96 2.35
CA THR A 227 13.66 15.09 3.15
C THR A 227 12.78 14.07 3.85
N GLN A 228 12.53 12.97 3.18
CA GLN A 228 11.80 11.86 3.74
C GLN A 228 12.64 11.30 4.87
N ASN A 229 12.11 11.32 6.07
CA ASN A 229 12.69 10.55 7.16
C ASN A 229 12.18 9.11 7.15
N GLY A 230 11.28 8.80 6.22
CA GLY A 230 10.61 7.53 6.11
C GLY A 230 11.31 6.52 5.23
N GLU A 231 11.27 5.29 5.67
CA GLU A 231 11.69 4.09 4.96
C GLU A 231 10.45 3.31 4.55
N ILE A 232 10.57 2.45 3.54
CA ILE A 232 9.48 1.59 3.08
C ILE A 232 9.79 0.16 3.48
N TYR A 233 8.86 -0.46 4.19
CA TYR A 233 8.95 -1.83 4.66
C TYR A 233 7.84 -2.69 4.05
N ALA A 234 8.21 -3.80 3.44
CA ALA A 234 7.24 -4.78 2.92
C ALA A 234 6.63 -5.68 4.03
N SER A 235 6.81 -5.32 5.27
CA SER A 235 6.27 -6.00 6.45
C SER A 235 5.44 -5.04 7.30
N GLY A 236 4.90 -5.53 8.40
CA GLY A 236 4.37 -4.71 9.48
C GLY A 236 5.45 -4.31 10.48
N ALA A 237 5.04 -3.63 11.52
CA ALA A 237 5.92 -3.21 12.60
C ALA A 237 5.31 -3.48 13.98
N ARG A 238 6.19 -3.56 14.97
CA ARG A 238 5.79 -3.50 16.37
C ARG A 238 5.57 -2.05 16.76
N GLU A 239 4.55 -1.80 17.59
CA GLU A 239 4.40 -0.51 18.22
C GLU A 239 5.65 -0.18 19.05
N PRO A 240 6.21 1.03 18.89
CA PRO A 240 7.32 1.45 19.72
C PRO A 240 6.90 1.41 21.19
N TYR A 241 7.75 0.83 22.03
CA TYR A 241 7.53 0.86 23.46
C TYR A 241 7.69 2.31 23.93
N VAL A 242 6.57 2.96 24.22
CA VAL A 242 6.56 4.27 24.85
C VAL A 242 6.45 4.04 26.35
N ASN A 243 7.51 4.34 27.10
CA ASN A 243 7.40 4.38 28.55
C ASN A 243 6.38 5.47 28.90
N GLN A 244 5.28 5.11 29.55
CA GLN A 244 4.22 6.04 29.90
C GLN A 244 4.68 7.22 30.78
N ASP A 245 5.81 7.06 31.46
CA ASP A 245 6.40 8.11 32.30
C ASP A 245 7.25 9.12 31.51
N ASP A 246 7.51 8.86 30.21
CA ASP A 246 8.41 9.67 29.40
C ASP A 246 7.69 10.35 28.23
N TRP A 247 6.83 11.31 28.54
CA TRP A 247 6.06 12.11 27.58
C TRP A 247 6.92 12.85 26.57
N PHE A 248 8.25 12.91 26.79
CA PHE A 248 9.21 13.60 25.95
C PHE A 248 10.28 12.66 25.35
N SER A 249 10.06 11.34 25.44
CA SER A 249 11.02 10.41 24.87
C SER A 249 11.11 10.62 23.36
N THR A 250 12.28 11.06 22.93
CA THR A 250 12.68 11.14 21.52
C THR A 250 13.22 9.81 21.03
N GLN A 251 12.92 8.68 21.71
CA GLN A 251 13.37 7.39 21.23
C GLN A 251 12.70 7.12 19.90
N GLU A 252 13.53 6.90 18.91
CA GLU A 252 13.10 6.38 17.62
C GLU A 252 12.37 5.07 17.87
N PRO A 253 11.29 4.77 17.12
CA PRO A 253 10.64 3.48 17.20
C PRO A 253 11.68 2.38 17.02
N ASP A 254 11.56 1.30 17.78
CA ASP A 254 12.36 0.10 17.55
C ASP A 254 12.26 -0.24 16.06
N PRO A 255 13.37 -0.61 15.42
CA PRO A 255 13.32 -1.06 14.04
C PRO A 255 12.28 -2.17 13.93
N PRO A 256 11.57 -2.27 12.80
CA PRO A 256 10.56 -3.31 12.60
C PRO A 256 11.16 -4.65 13.00
N ALA A 257 10.40 -5.43 13.76
CA ALA A 257 10.88 -6.69 14.27
C ALA A 257 11.45 -7.51 13.12
N ALA A 258 12.74 -7.72 13.15
CA ALA A 258 13.40 -8.57 12.20
C ALA A 258 12.71 -9.95 12.26
N ASP A 259 12.48 -10.53 11.11
CA ASP A 259 12.15 -11.92 10.92
C ASP A 259 10.77 -12.41 11.36
N GLY A 260 9.74 -12.02 10.60
CA GLY A 260 8.57 -12.88 10.47
C GLY A 260 7.49 -12.76 11.52
N GLN A 261 7.60 -11.84 12.47
CA GLN A 261 6.58 -11.70 13.51
C GLN A 261 5.37 -10.87 13.04
N TYR A 262 5.57 -9.91 12.12
CA TYR A 262 4.51 -9.01 11.61
C TYR A 262 4.48 -9.07 10.08
N THR A 263 3.89 -10.14 9.56
CA THR A 263 3.97 -10.51 8.16
C THR A 263 2.82 -9.95 7.34
N VAL A 264 3.05 -9.84 6.02
CA VAL A 264 2.02 -9.70 4.99
C VAL A 264 1.91 -11.04 4.28
N SER A 265 0.72 -11.62 4.19
CA SER A 265 0.56 -12.96 3.61
C SER A 265 0.61 -12.95 2.07
N GLY A 266 0.21 -11.85 1.44
CA GLY A 266 0.22 -11.67 -0.01
C GLY A 266 1.45 -10.91 -0.51
N ASP A 267 1.47 -10.68 -1.82
CA ASP A 267 2.54 -9.91 -2.47
C ASP A 267 2.51 -8.44 -2.07
N VAL A 268 3.70 -7.83 -2.03
CA VAL A 268 3.88 -6.41 -1.82
C VAL A 268 4.47 -5.77 -3.07
N GLU A 269 3.73 -4.86 -3.67
CA GLU A 269 4.13 -4.12 -4.86
C GLU A 269 4.48 -2.68 -4.46
N ILE A 270 5.71 -2.25 -4.73
CA ILE A 270 6.19 -0.90 -4.45
C ILE A 270 6.56 -0.24 -5.77
N SER A 271 5.98 0.92 -6.07
CA SER A 271 6.28 1.69 -7.28
C SER A 271 6.69 3.11 -6.91
N LEU A 272 7.85 3.53 -7.39
CA LEU A 272 8.44 4.83 -7.11
C LEU A 272 8.67 5.58 -8.43
N THR A 273 8.11 6.79 -8.54
CA THR A 273 8.26 7.68 -9.70
C THR A 273 8.68 9.05 -9.21
N GLY A 274 9.91 9.48 -9.52
CA GLY A 274 10.43 10.80 -9.12
C GLY A 274 10.25 11.09 -7.63
N SER A 275 10.39 10.06 -6.79
CA SER A 275 10.14 10.14 -5.35
C SER A 275 11.35 9.71 -4.56
N ASP A 276 11.70 10.46 -3.54
CA ASP A 276 12.81 10.16 -2.65
C ASP A 276 12.33 9.27 -1.49
N THR A 277 13.14 8.29 -1.14
CA THR A 277 12.99 7.51 0.10
C THR A 277 14.38 7.13 0.63
N LYS A 278 14.51 6.90 1.93
CA LYS A 278 15.80 6.53 2.51
C LYS A 278 16.20 5.12 2.16
N GLN A 279 15.31 4.16 2.33
CA GLN A 279 15.58 2.76 2.09
C GLN A 279 14.30 1.97 1.82
N VAL A 280 14.42 0.90 1.05
CA VAL A 280 13.35 -0.07 0.81
C VAL A 280 13.79 -1.41 1.36
N TYR A 281 13.00 -1.94 2.29
CA TYR A 281 13.17 -3.25 2.88
C TYR A 281 12.09 -4.20 2.37
N GLY A 282 12.48 -5.21 1.63
CA GLY A 282 11.62 -6.31 1.24
C GLY A 282 11.34 -7.25 2.41
N VAL A 283 10.63 -8.34 2.11
CA VAL A 283 10.42 -9.44 3.07
C VAL A 283 11.49 -10.52 2.90
N SER A 284 11.78 -11.23 3.99
CA SER A 284 12.70 -12.36 3.94
C SER A 284 12.11 -13.52 3.11
N GLU A 285 12.97 -14.41 2.60
CA GLU A 285 12.59 -15.55 1.75
C GLU A 285 11.56 -16.50 2.39
N ASN A 286 11.38 -16.44 3.71
CA ASN A 286 10.45 -17.30 4.46
C ASN A 286 9.01 -16.78 4.48
N HIS A 287 8.71 -15.64 3.84
CA HIS A 287 7.36 -15.11 3.74
C HIS A 287 6.61 -15.71 2.55
N ALA A 288 5.31 -15.91 2.69
CA ALA A 288 4.46 -16.43 1.63
C ALA A 288 4.36 -15.47 0.43
N GLY A 289 4.36 -14.17 0.67
CA GLY A 289 4.32 -13.12 -0.35
C GLY A 289 5.71 -12.72 -0.85
N LYS A 290 5.77 -12.13 -2.04
CA LYS A 290 6.97 -11.61 -2.68
C LYS A 290 6.97 -10.10 -2.66
N THR A 291 8.16 -9.49 -2.64
CA THR A 291 8.31 -8.05 -2.82
C THR A 291 8.75 -7.73 -4.24
N PHE A 292 7.99 -6.88 -4.89
CA PHE A 292 8.26 -6.32 -6.21
C PHE A 292 8.49 -4.82 -6.07
N LEU A 293 9.67 -4.35 -6.47
CA LEU A 293 10.00 -2.93 -6.49
C LEU A 293 10.13 -2.46 -7.93
N THR A 294 9.39 -1.43 -8.30
CA THR A 294 9.51 -0.75 -9.59
C THR A 294 10.03 0.66 -9.39
N ILE A 295 11.12 0.99 -10.07
CA ILE A 295 11.72 2.32 -10.15
C ILE A 295 11.44 2.87 -11.54
N ASP A 296 10.67 3.95 -11.63
CA ASP A 296 10.43 4.67 -12.87
C ASP A 296 11.38 5.86 -12.96
N THR A 297 12.32 5.80 -13.91
CA THR A 297 13.43 6.74 -14.06
C THR A 297 13.18 7.80 -15.13
N ASP A 298 11.96 7.97 -15.61
CA ASP A 298 11.66 9.01 -16.58
C ASP A 298 11.76 10.43 -15.97
N GLN A 299 11.78 10.52 -14.66
CA GLN A 299 12.07 11.71 -13.86
C GLN A 299 13.44 11.58 -13.19
N SER A 300 14.10 12.72 -12.93
CA SER A 300 15.38 12.74 -12.24
C SER A 300 15.27 12.11 -10.87
N TYR A 301 16.02 11.05 -10.64
CA TYR A 301 16.03 10.31 -9.39
C TYR A 301 17.24 10.71 -8.57
N THR A 302 17.04 11.37 -7.44
CA THR A 302 18.10 11.65 -6.47
C THR A 302 18.03 10.62 -5.35
N GLY A 303 18.55 9.45 -5.61
CA GLY A 303 18.98 8.51 -4.59
C GLY A 303 17.94 7.77 -3.75
N ILE A 304 17.73 6.48 -4.07
CA ILE A 304 17.37 5.51 -3.03
C ILE A 304 18.69 4.95 -2.50
N PRO A 305 19.06 5.21 -1.24
CA PRO A 305 20.37 4.82 -0.74
C PRO A 305 20.55 3.32 -0.61
N GLY A 306 19.48 2.54 -0.35
CA GLY A 306 19.60 1.10 -0.20
C GLY A 306 18.34 0.32 -0.53
N ILE A 307 18.53 -0.86 -1.10
CA ILE A 307 17.49 -1.84 -1.36
C ILE A 307 17.92 -3.15 -0.70
N SER A 308 17.10 -3.64 0.22
CA SER A 308 17.41 -4.83 0.99
C SER A 308 16.25 -5.82 0.95
N LYS A 309 16.53 -7.10 0.80
CA LYS A 309 15.56 -8.21 0.81
C LYS A 309 14.41 -8.07 -0.22
N VAL A 310 14.62 -7.32 -1.31
CA VAL A 310 13.68 -7.22 -2.42
C VAL A 310 13.98 -8.33 -3.40
N GLY A 311 13.02 -9.22 -3.66
CA GLY A 311 13.24 -10.34 -4.58
C GLY A 311 13.29 -9.94 -6.05
N ASN A 312 12.49 -8.91 -6.43
CA ASN A 312 12.35 -8.46 -7.81
C ASN A 312 12.44 -6.93 -7.89
N LEU A 313 13.39 -6.43 -8.65
CA LEU A 313 13.60 -5.02 -8.96
C LEU A 313 13.39 -4.77 -10.45
N THR A 314 12.43 -3.92 -10.79
CA THR A 314 12.24 -3.43 -12.17
C THR A 314 12.69 -1.99 -12.27
N VAL A 315 13.57 -1.68 -13.24
CA VAL A 315 13.98 -0.32 -13.58
C VAL A 315 13.46 -0.01 -14.98
N LYS A 316 12.67 1.03 -15.11
CA LYS A 316 12.04 1.47 -16.37
C LYS A 316 12.11 2.98 -16.54
N GLY A 317 11.60 3.51 -17.69
CA GLY A 317 11.48 4.96 -17.94
C GLY A 317 12.67 5.59 -18.70
N GLY A 318 13.65 4.79 -19.11
CA GLY A 318 14.74 5.24 -19.99
C GLY A 318 15.92 5.94 -19.31
N GLY A 319 15.82 6.23 -18.01
CA GLY A 319 16.88 6.85 -17.22
C GLY A 319 17.86 5.86 -16.59
N THR A 320 18.68 6.34 -15.66
CA THR A 320 19.65 5.54 -14.91
C THR A 320 19.26 5.51 -13.44
N PHE A 321 19.25 4.33 -12.87
CA PHE A 321 19.07 4.11 -11.44
C PHE A 321 20.39 3.63 -10.81
N ALA A 322 20.86 4.30 -9.76
CA ALA A 322 22.11 4.03 -9.08
C ALA A 322 21.87 3.79 -7.57
N PRO A 323 21.60 2.56 -7.14
CA PRO A 323 21.46 2.26 -5.70
C PRO A 323 22.82 2.30 -5.01
N ALA A 324 22.88 2.83 -3.80
CA ALA A 324 24.10 2.78 -2.98
C ALA A 324 24.37 1.36 -2.42
N ALA A 325 23.30 0.60 -2.17
CA ALA A 325 23.34 -0.79 -1.74
C ALA A 325 22.19 -1.57 -2.40
N LEU A 326 22.47 -2.80 -2.78
CA LEU A 326 21.49 -3.71 -3.37
C LEU A 326 21.81 -5.13 -2.92
N ASP A 327 20.88 -5.76 -2.23
CA ASP A 327 20.96 -7.19 -1.94
C ASP A 327 20.68 -8.01 -3.21
N SER A 328 21.08 -9.27 -3.20
CA SER A 328 20.87 -10.18 -4.32
C SER A 328 19.38 -10.26 -4.68
N CYS A 329 19.03 -9.80 -5.88
CA CYS A 329 17.67 -9.81 -6.42
C CYS A 329 17.68 -10.08 -7.93
N THR A 330 16.52 -10.39 -8.50
CA THR A 330 16.31 -10.38 -9.94
C THR A 330 16.10 -8.94 -10.40
N VAL A 331 17.02 -8.44 -11.23
CA VAL A 331 16.93 -7.10 -11.83
C VAL A 331 16.33 -7.20 -13.22
N ARG A 332 15.22 -6.53 -13.46
CA ARG A 332 14.56 -6.40 -14.76
C ARG A 332 14.75 -4.97 -15.29
N LEU A 333 15.26 -4.84 -16.50
CA LEU A 333 15.45 -3.57 -17.18
C LEU A 333 14.47 -3.43 -18.35
N GLU A 334 13.76 -2.30 -18.42
CA GLU A 334 12.75 -2.00 -19.44
C GLU A 334 12.92 -0.58 -19.98
N GLY A 335 12.51 -0.35 -21.25
CA GLY A 335 12.41 1.00 -21.83
C GLY A 335 13.74 1.72 -22.00
N ALA A 336 14.81 1.03 -22.38
CA ALA A 336 16.16 1.59 -22.55
C ALA A 336 16.76 2.14 -21.24
N SER A 337 16.39 1.58 -20.11
CA SER A 337 16.85 2.00 -18.78
C SER A 337 18.23 1.44 -18.44
N ALA A 338 18.86 2.05 -17.43
CA ALA A 338 20.13 1.59 -16.92
C ALA A 338 20.10 1.35 -15.41
N ILE A 339 20.83 0.33 -14.96
CA ILE A 339 21.24 0.21 -13.57
C ILE A 339 22.74 0.49 -13.47
N ASP A 340 23.10 1.39 -12.55
CA ASP A 340 24.48 1.77 -12.28
C ASP A 340 24.91 1.23 -10.92
N LEU A 341 25.75 0.20 -10.95
CA LEU A 341 26.31 -0.46 -9.78
C LEU A 341 27.77 -0.04 -9.52
N SER A 342 28.27 0.98 -10.24
CA SER A 342 29.68 1.39 -10.22
C SER A 342 30.17 1.87 -8.85
N GLN A 343 29.25 2.30 -7.98
CA GLN A 343 29.60 2.77 -6.64
C GLN A 343 29.60 1.66 -5.58
N MET A 344 29.12 0.46 -5.93
CA MET A 344 29.12 -0.67 -5.02
C MET A 344 30.48 -1.37 -5.02
N GLU A 345 30.97 -1.75 -3.86
CA GLU A 345 32.28 -2.43 -3.74
C GLU A 345 32.25 -3.84 -4.36
N THR A 346 31.22 -4.60 -4.05
CA THR A 346 31.02 -5.98 -4.52
C THR A 346 29.59 -6.19 -4.96
N PRO A 347 29.21 -5.70 -6.15
CA PRO A 347 27.83 -5.84 -6.60
C PRO A 347 27.47 -7.30 -6.85
N GLN A 348 26.33 -7.71 -6.31
CA GLN A 348 25.78 -9.04 -6.47
C GLN A 348 24.30 -8.94 -6.85
N VAL A 349 23.90 -9.73 -7.84
CA VAL A 349 22.50 -9.89 -8.24
C VAL A 349 22.18 -11.36 -8.45
N HIS A 350 20.92 -11.74 -8.29
CA HIS A 350 20.49 -13.10 -8.60
C HIS A 350 20.45 -13.31 -10.11
N SER A 351 19.70 -12.50 -10.82
CA SER A 351 19.58 -12.53 -12.27
C SER A 351 19.45 -11.12 -12.85
N ILE A 352 19.77 -10.96 -14.13
CA ILE A 352 19.46 -9.77 -14.92
C ILE A 352 18.60 -10.17 -16.11
N VAL A 353 17.47 -9.50 -16.28
CA VAL A 353 16.54 -9.68 -17.39
C VAL A 353 16.41 -8.37 -18.15
N SER A 354 16.88 -8.33 -19.40
CA SER A 354 16.62 -7.22 -20.29
C SER A 354 15.35 -7.52 -21.10
N ALA A 355 14.26 -6.81 -20.81
CA ALA A 355 12.95 -7.10 -21.39
C ALA A 355 12.79 -6.63 -22.83
N ASP A 356 13.56 -5.59 -23.22
CA ASP A 356 13.46 -4.97 -24.52
C ASP A 356 14.70 -5.26 -25.39
N SER A 357 14.50 -5.22 -26.70
CA SER A 357 15.55 -5.56 -27.66
C SER A 357 16.64 -4.48 -27.85
N ALA A 358 16.51 -3.29 -27.25
CA ALA A 358 17.47 -2.22 -27.47
C ALA A 358 17.58 -1.25 -26.30
N GLY A 359 18.81 -0.94 -25.91
CA GLY A 359 19.16 0.22 -25.10
C GLY A 359 19.26 0.04 -23.60
N ASN A 360 18.85 -1.11 -23.04
CA ASN A 360 19.07 -1.38 -21.62
C ASN A 360 20.54 -1.53 -21.30
N ARG A 361 20.99 -0.93 -20.19
CA ARG A 361 22.41 -0.83 -19.85
C ARG A 361 22.68 -1.28 -18.42
N LEU A 362 23.83 -1.93 -18.27
CA LEU A 362 24.46 -2.22 -16.99
C LEU A 362 25.73 -1.39 -16.89
N ILE A 363 25.86 -0.59 -15.85
CA ILE A 363 27.02 0.26 -15.61
C ILE A 363 27.80 -0.30 -14.42
N LEU A 364 29.08 -0.61 -14.63
CA LEU A 364 30.00 -1.09 -13.62
C LEU A 364 31.20 -0.14 -13.53
N GLY A 365 31.86 -0.11 -12.39
CA GLY A 365 33.10 0.63 -12.19
C GLY A 365 34.29 0.01 -12.92
N LYS A 366 35.39 0.75 -13.00
CA LYS A 366 36.62 0.25 -13.59
C LYS A 366 37.14 -0.94 -12.77
N GLU A 367 37.45 -2.05 -13.47
CA GLU A 367 37.92 -3.30 -12.84
C GLU A 367 36.94 -3.95 -11.83
N GLN A 368 35.72 -3.48 -11.80
CA GLN A 368 34.68 -4.05 -10.92
C GLN A 368 34.14 -5.37 -11.49
N THR A 369 33.91 -6.34 -10.63
CA THR A 369 33.31 -7.61 -10.99
C THR A 369 31.90 -7.69 -10.43
N LEU A 370 30.92 -7.98 -11.29
CA LEU A 370 29.54 -8.29 -10.88
C LEU A 370 29.42 -9.80 -10.67
N ASN A 371 28.93 -10.18 -9.51
CA ASN A 371 28.56 -11.56 -9.22
C ASN A 371 27.09 -11.79 -9.59
N VAL A 372 26.83 -12.65 -10.58
CA VAL A 372 25.48 -13.08 -10.97
C VAL A 372 25.33 -14.54 -10.61
N THR A 373 24.38 -14.85 -9.72
CA THR A 373 24.27 -16.20 -9.16
C THR A 373 23.42 -17.15 -10.01
N ASP A 374 22.64 -16.62 -10.96
CA ASP A 374 21.81 -17.42 -11.86
C ASP A 374 22.05 -17.02 -13.34
N THR A 375 21.24 -16.13 -13.93
CA THR A 375 21.27 -15.89 -15.37
C THR A 375 21.29 -14.41 -15.77
N ILE A 376 21.82 -14.13 -16.96
CA ILE A 376 21.61 -12.89 -17.69
C ILE A 376 20.87 -13.23 -18.98
N THR A 377 19.70 -12.60 -19.20
CA THR A 377 18.86 -12.84 -20.38
C THR A 377 18.49 -11.55 -21.09
N GLY A 378 18.31 -11.65 -22.42
CA GLY A 378 17.95 -10.52 -23.27
C GLY A 378 19.15 -9.68 -23.72
N ALA A 379 18.87 -8.67 -24.56
CA ALA A 379 19.92 -7.77 -25.08
C ALA A 379 20.31 -6.72 -24.03
N LEU A 380 21.53 -6.77 -23.57
CA LEU A 380 22.08 -5.87 -22.57
C LEU A 380 23.38 -5.24 -23.10
N THR A 381 23.48 -3.92 -23.08
CA THR A 381 24.72 -3.21 -23.36
C THR A 381 25.47 -3.00 -22.05
N SER A 382 26.63 -3.63 -21.91
CA SER A 382 27.51 -3.34 -20.78
C SER A 382 28.32 -2.07 -21.08
N VAL A 383 28.24 -1.09 -20.21
CA VAL A 383 29.02 0.14 -20.23
C VAL A 383 30.09 0.02 -19.15
N SER A 384 31.10 -0.75 -19.38
CA SER A 384 32.21 -0.87 -18.42
C SER A 384 33.48 -1.41 -19.08
N TYR A 385 34.59 -1.04 -18.48
CA TYR A 385 35.94 -1.54 -18.85
C TYR A 385 36.27 -2.88 -18.16
N THR A 386 35.31 -3.77 -17.87
CA THR A 386 35.55 -4.92 -17.02
C THR A 386 34.91 -6.22 -17.47
N HIS A 387 35.51 -7.31 -17.02
CA HIS A 387 35.12 -8.66 -17.32
C HIS A 387 33.88 -9.09 -16.51
N LEU A 388 32.77 -9.41 -17.20
CA LEU A 388 31.66 -10.18 -16.61
C LEU A 388 32.19 -11.60 -16.32
N ARG A 389 32.27 -11.99 -15.05
CA ARG A 389 32.43 -13.38 -14.65
C ARG A 389 31.04 -13.91 -14.29
N ALA A 390 30.40 -14.57 -15.23
CA ALA A 390 29.28 -15.47 -14.91
C ALA A 390 29.90 -16.78 -14.42
N HIS A 391 29.48 -17.24 -13.24
CA HIS A 391 29.65 -18.65 -12.90
C HIS A 391 28.80 -19.44 -13.88
N GLU A 392 29.43 -20.37 -14.59
CA GLU A 392 28.92 -21.06 -15.76
C GLU A 392 27.53 -21.69 -15.52
N THR A 393 26.49 -21.06 -16.03
CA THR A 393 25.33 -21.73 -16.56
C THR A 393 24.88 -20.97 -17.80
N LYS A 394 25.27 -21.47 -18.96
CA LYS A 394 24.82 -21.12 -20.32
C LYS A 394 24.21 -19.72 -20.51
N ALA A 395 25.07 -18.69 -20.48
CA ALA A 395 24.72 -17.40 -21.07
C ALA A 395 25.01 -17.47 -22.58
N ASN A 396 24.00 -17.46 -23.40
CA ASN A 396 24.13 -17.09 -24.80
C ASN A 396 24.22 -15.55 -24.84
N LEU A 397 25.42 -15.02 -24.95
CA LEU A 397 25.70 -13.64 -25.33
C LEU A 397 25.57 -13.49 -26.85
#